data_078614ced64eb037b438e5e24532a433
#
_entry.id   078614ced64eb037b438e5e24532a433
#
_cell.length_a   1.000
_cell.length_b   1.000
_cell.length_c   1.000
_cell.angle_alpha   90.00
_cell.angle_beta   90.00
_cell.angle_gamma   90.00
#
_symmetry.space_group_name_H-M   'P 1'
#
loop_
_entity.id
_entity.type
_entity.pdbx_description
1 polymer ?
#
loop_
_entity_poly.entity_id
_entity_poly.type
_entity_poly.pdbx_seq_one_letter_code
_entity_poly.pdbx_strand_id
1 'polypeptide(L)'
;MAARPRKREYRHLPDYLFFDKDRGVYKFTLVTGKKKNIGKDRAMAIAIAREYNLRMRPELSPSVDNLIRESGGVTGEAKPFADHVDHIMARAVEDERPSQSTLDNWNNDALRVKEFFTSIPACDIELEHVNAYINKYHAGASANVQNRKVSFLKKLFSYAVDESLMLDNPATRKKMRRTEEKKRQRLSLEHFMAIRRAAAPWLRTAMDLVLQTTHARLEVSRIRYSIREPKNGICGCVWLEQPEDGIYGTLYIHRQKVQKKEASHVAIPIGDELKRIIDESRDNVASPFVVHRIPERQVKRSKEVSHPTQVAPDYLSRSFSALRDKLGLCDKLAIDERPTFHEIRALAAHLFDKQGIDPQGRMAHSDAKSTKIYTQNHIDWVVVPHGKIMAY
;
A
#
# COMPACT_ATOMS: atom_id res chain seq x y z
N MET A 1 -17.21 -24.00 -48.31
CA MET A 1 -16.63 -24.38 -49.61
C MET A 1 -15.11 -24.42 -49.47
N ALA A 2 -14.48 -25.55 -49.76
CA ALA A 2 -13.02 -25.66 -49.71
C ALA A 2 -12.40 -24.77 -50.77
N ALA A 3 -11.40 -24.00 -50.44
CA ALA A 3 -10.70 -23.09 -51.32
C ALA A 3 -10.00 -23.91 -52.43
N ARG A 4 -10.15 -23.52 -53.72
CA ARG A 4 -9.52 -24.19 -54.85
C ARG A 4 -7.99 -24.21 -54.66
N PRO A 5 -7.32 -25.39 -54.79
CA PRO A 5 -5.87 -25.47 -54.55
C PRO A 5 -5.11 -24.59 -55.55
N ARG A 6 -4.07 -23.90 -55.04
CA ARG A 6 -3.22 -23.02 -55.84
C ARG A 6 -2.44 -23.80 -56.88
N LYS A 7 -2.25 -23.27 -58.08
CA LYS A 7 -1.36 -23.82 -59.11
C LYS A 7 0.06 -23.96 -58.55
N ARG A 8 0.78 -24.99 -58.96
CA ARG A 8 2.13 -25.36 -58.48
C ARG A 8 3.12 -24.16 -58.54
N GLU A 9 3.01 -23.35 -59.59
CA GLU A 9 3.86 -22.18 -59.84
C GLU A 9 3.67 -21.01 -58.84
N TYR A 10 2.54 -20.98 -58.07
CA TYR A 10 2.23 -19.91 -57.11
C TYR A 10 2.15 -20.40 -55.66
N ARG A 11 2.50 -21.65 -55.36
CA ARG A 11 2.47 -22.22 -54.01
C ARG A 11 3.44 -21.53 -53.04
N HIS A 12 4.49 -20.89 -53.58
CA HIS A 12 5.49 -20.15 -52.79
C HIS A 12 5.08 -18.74 -52.36
N LEU A 13 3.95 -18.23 -52.89
CA LEU A 13 3.45 -16.92 -52.50
C LEU A 13 2.76 -17.02 -51.15
N PRO A 14 2.92 -16.01 -50.25
CA PRO A 14 2.19 -15.90 -48.98
C PRO A 14 0.67 -16.00 -49.21
N ASP A 15 -0.06 -16.38 -48.17
CA ASP A 15 -1.51 -16.44 -48.22
C ASP A 15 -2.09 -15.08 -48.57
N TYR A 16 -3.19 -15.10 -49.33
CA TYR A 16 -3.91 -13.90 -49.84
C TYR A 16 -3.14 -13.04 -50.85
N LEU A 17 -1.90 -13.42 -51.24
CA LEU A 17 -1.15 -12.80 -52.33
C LEU A 17 -1.36 -13.56 -53.65
N PHE A 18 -1.68 -12.86 -54.73
CA PHE A 18 -1.92 -13.43 -56.07
C PHE A 18 -1.13 -12.64 -57.09
N PHE A 19 -0.67 -13.33 -58.12
CA PHE A 19 -0.11 -12.72 -59.32
C PHE A 19 -1.18 -12.62 -60.45
N ASP A 20 -1.48 -11.41 -60.86
CA ASP A 20 -2.35 -11.13 -62.00
C ASP A 20 -1.51 -11.17 -63.29
N LYS A 21 -1.62 -12.24 -64.08
CA LYS A 21 -0.82 -12.46 -65.31
C LYS A 21 -1.14 -11.41 -66.38
N ASP A 22 -2.42 -11.01 -66.49
CA ASP A 22 -2.84 -10.13 -67.57
C ASP A 22 -2.29 -8.72 -67.39
N ARG A 23 -2.11 -8.31 -66.13
CA ARG A 23 -1.62 -6.97 -65.77
C ARG A 23 -0.16 -6.96 -65.28
N GLY A 24 0.44 -8.13 -65.08
CA GLY A 24 1.84 -8.29 -64.59
C GLY A 24 2.06 -7.70 -63.19
N VAL A 25 1.05 -7.74 -62.32
CA VAL A 25 1.09 -7.14 -60.99
C VAL A 25 0.69 -8.10 -59.87
N TYR A 26 1.20 -7.93 -58.67
CA TYR A 26 0.77 -8.62 -57.49
C TYR A 26 -0.43 -7.95 -56.84
N LYS A 27 -1.48 -8.69 -56.53
CA LYS A 27 -2.69 -8.25 -55.84
C LYS A 27 -2.80 -8.99 -54.51
N PHE A 28 -3.15 -8.27 -53.45
CA PHE A 28 -3.29 -8.77 -52.08
C PHE A 28 -4.72 -8.55 -51.59
N THR A 29 -5.31 -9.56 -50.94
CA THR A 29 -6.63 -9.44 -50.33
C THR A 29 -6.51 -9.03 -48.88
N LEU A 30 -7.06 -7.89 -48.51
CA LEU A 30 -7.12 -7.40 -47.14
C LEU A 30 -8.11 -8.21 -46.30
N VAL A 31 -8.06 -8.09 -44.98
CA VAL A 31 -9.06 -8.70 -44.05
C VAL A 31 -10.49 -8.25 -44.34
N THR A 32 -10.66 -7.06 -44.88
CA THR A 32 -11.96 -6.51 -45.35
C THR A 32 -12.49 -7.18 -46.61
N GLY A 33 -11.79 -8.15 -47.22
CA GLY A 33 -12.13 -8.79 -48.50
C GLY A 33 -11.76 -7.95 -49.73
N LYS A 34 -11.36 -6.70 -49.60
CA LYS A 34 -10.95 -5.85 -50.72
C LYS A 34 -9.57 -6.29 -51.26
N LYS A 35 -9.46 -6.29 -52.63
CA LYS A 35 -8.17 -6.59 -53.28
C LYS A 35 -7.43 -5.27 -53.59
N LYS A 36 -6.15 -5.22 -53.17
CA LYS A 36 -5.27 -4.08 -53.41
C LYS A 36 -4.09 -4.49 -54.31
N ASN A 37 -3.77 -3.63 -55.28
CA ASN A 37 -2.57 -3.78 -56.08
C ASN A 37 -1.35 -3.36 -55.27
N ILE A 38 -0.31 -4.22 -55.20
CA ILE A 38 0.93 -4.00 -54.45
C ILE A 38 2.10 -3.65 -55.34
N GLY A 39 1.93 -3.76 -56.67
CA GLY A 39 3.00 -3.44 -57.61
C GLY A 39 3.51 -4.66 -58.37
N LYS A 40 4.62 -4.50 -59.09
CA LYS A 40 5.24 -5.53 -59.95
C LYS A 40 6.41 -6.26 -59.29
N ASP A 41 6.99 -5.65 -58.26
CA ASP A 41 8.13 -6.24 -57.56
C ASP A 41 7.67 -7.43 -56.69
N ARG A 42 8.21 -8.60 -57.03
CA ARG A 42 7.88 -9.86 -56.34
C ARG A 42 8.37 -9.88 -54.88
N ALA A 43 9.61 -9.42 -54.63
CA ALA A 43 10.21 -9.51 -53.33
C ALA A 43 9.48 -8.55 -52.36
N MET A 44 9.21 -7.35 -52.81
CA MET A 44 8.45 -6.35 -52.06
C MET A 44 7.01 -6.77 -51.79
N ALA A 45 6.33 -7.36 -52.78
CA ALA A 45 4.97 -7.88 -52.62
C ALA A 45 4.88 -9.02 -51.58
N ILE A 46 5.86 -9.92 -51.58
CA ILE A 46 5.97 -11.01 -50.60
C ILE A 46 6.22 -10.45 -49.20
N ALA A 47 7.14 -9.49 -49.04
CA ALA A 47 7.45 -8.85 -47.76
C ALA A 47 6.22 -8.16 -47.16
N ILE A 48 5.54 -7.33 -47.96
CA ILE A 48 4.30 -6.63 -47.54
C ILE A 48 3.20 -7.63 -47.14
N ALA A 49 3.02 -8.71 -47.95
CA ALA A 49 1.99 -9.68 -47.65
C ALA A 49 2.28 -10.48 -46.36
N ARG A 50 3.53 -10.83 -46.10
CA ARG A 50 3.96 -11.50 -44.87
C ARG A 50 3.75 -10.63 -43.67
N GLU A 51 4.20 -9.37 -43.74
CA GLU A 51 4.06 -8.39 -42.65
C GLU A 51 2.60 -8.08 -42.35
N TYR A 52 1.76 -7.91 -43.38
CA TYR A 52 0.34 -7.69 -43.20
C TYR A 52 -0.36 -8.89 -42.56
N ASN A 53 -0.05 -10.12 -43.06
CA ASN A 53 -0.63 -11.33 -42.47
C ASN A 53 -0.19 -11.55 -41.04
N LEU A 54 1.06 -11.27 -40.70
CA LEU A 54 1.56 -11.34 -39.32
C LEU A 54 0.78 -10.39 -38.37
N ARG A 55 0.49 -9.18 -38.79
CA ARG A 55 -0.20 -8.17 -37.99
C ARG A 55 -1.72 -8.33 -37.94
N MET A 56 -2.32 -8.70 -39.04
CA MET A 56 -3.77 -8.63 -39.23
C MET A 56 -4.46 -9.99 -39.32
N ARG A 57 -3.69 -11.07 -39.38
CA ARG A 57 -4.16 -12.46 -39.45
C ARG A 57 -3.26 -13.38 -38.62
N PRO A 58 -3.19 -13.16 -37.30
CA PRO A 58 -2.32 -13.95 -36.41
C PRO A 58 -2.62 -15.46 -36.48
N GLU A 59 -3.85 -15.81 -36.86
CA GLU A 59 -4.28 -17.21 -37.07
C GLU A 59 -3.55 -17.96 -38.21
N LEU A 60 -2.89 -17.24 -39.13
CA LEU A 60 -2.14 -17.84 -40.25
C LEU A 60 -0.65 -18.05 -39.93
N SER A 61 -0.16 -17.45 -38.88
CA SER A 61 1.20 -17.62 -38.39
C SER A 61 1.14 -18.42 -37.11
N PRO A 62 1.83 -19.54 -36.97
CA PRO A 62 2.07 -20.10 -35.64
C PRO A 62 2.73 -18.97 -34.84
N SER A 63 2.15 -18.58 -33.72
CA SER A 63 2.76 -17.57 -32.88
C SER A 63 4.15 -18.07 -32.49
N VAL A 64 5.12 -17.19 -32.43
CA VAL A 64 6.47 -17.55 -31.96
C VAL A 64 6.37 -18.22 -30.59
N ASP A 65 5.38 -17.84 -29.80
CA ASP A 65 5.05 -18.43 -28.50
C ASP A 65 4.60 -19.90 -28.64
N ASN A 66 3.80 -20.25 -29.67
CA ASN A 66 3.44 -21.66 -29.93
C ASN A 66 4.63 -22.49 -30.38
N LEU A 67 5.53 -21.93 -31.18
CA LEU A 67 6.77 -22.59 -31.58
C LEU A 67 7.73 -22.76 -30.40
N ILE A 68 7.81 -21.77 -29.49
CA ILE A 68 8.58 -21.88 -28.25
C ILE A 68 7.98 -22.97 -27.35
N ARG A 69 6.64 -23.04 -27.25
CA ARG A 69 5.94 -24.13 -26.53
C ARG A 69 6.22 -25.49 -27.13
N GLU A 70 6.11 -25.63 -28.44
CA GLU A 70 6.37 -26.89 -29.18
C GLU A 70 7.85 -27.32 -29.13
N SER A 71 8.77 -26.35 -29.01
CA SER A 71 10.22 -26.62 -28.91
C SER A 71 10.70 -26.97 -27.50
N GLY A 72 9.79 -27.15 -26.53
CA GLY A 72 10.13 -27.64 -25.18
C GLY A 72 10.53 -26.58 -24.19
N GLY A 73 10.28 -25.33 -24.50
CA GLY A 73 10.55 -24.20 -23.56
C GLY A 73 9.64 -24.15 -22.31
N VAL A 74 8.52 -24.90 -22.35
CA VAL A 74 7.64 -25.10 -21.16
C VAL A 74 7.06 -26.52 -21.29
N THR A 75 7.77 -27.52 -20.81
CA THR A 75 7.30 -28.90 -20.73
C THR A 75 6.52 -29.12 -19.45
N GLY A 76 5.24 -28.96 -19.51
CA GLY A 76 4.27 -29.41 -18.52
C GLY A 76 2.88 -29.15 -19.07
N GLU A 77 1.94 -30.05 -18.80
CA GLU A 77 0.52 -29.71 -18.95
C GLU A 77 0.34 -28.30 -18.37
N ALA A 78 -0.22 -27.37 -19.16
CA ALA A 78 -0.36 -25.98 -18.79
C ALA A 78 -1.33 -25.86 -17.59
N LYS A 79 -0.77 -26.03 -16.39
CA LYS A 79 -1.54 -25.96 -15.15
C LYS A 79 -2.10 -24.56 -14.95
N PRO A 80 -3.31 -24.46 -14.40
CA PRO A 80 -3.87 -23.17 -14.01
C PRO A 80 -2.90 -22.39 -13.11
N PHE A 81 -2.84 -21.07 -13.27
CA PHE A 81 -1.99 -20.23 -12.44
C PHE A 81 -2.29 -20.38 -10.94
N ALA A 82 -3.55 -20.66 -10.59
CA ALA A 82 -3.98 -20.92 -9.22
C ALA A 82 -3.14 -22.00 -8.52
N ASP A 83 -2.70 -23.04 -9.25
CA ASP A 83 -1.94 -24.16 -8.70
C ASP A 83 -0.49 -23.77 -8.33
N HIS A 84 0.02 -22.70 -8.94
CA HIS A 84 1.38 -22.21 -8.70
C HIS A 84 1.45 -21.14 -7.60
N VAL A 85 0.33 -20.53 -7.21
CA VAL A 85 0.29 -19.37 -6.30
C VAL A 85 0.93 -19.67 -4.95
N ASP A 86 0.69 -20.85 -4.38
CA ASP A 86 1.24 -21.18 -3.05
C ASP A 86 2.77 -21.33 -3.10
N HIS A 87 3.30 -21.95 -4.15
CA HIS A 87 4.74 -22.06 -4.38
C HIS A 87 5.39 -20.69 -4.56
N ILE A 88 4.81 -19.85 -5.43
CA ILE A 88 5.28 -18.48 -5.67
C ILE A 88 5.23 -17.64 -4.38
N MET A 89 4.16 -17.77 -3.60
CA MET A 89 4.03 -17.09 -2.32
C MET A 89 5.09 -17.55 -1.31
N ALA A 90 5.41 -18.84 -1.26
CA ALA A 90 6.46 -19.35 -0.39
C ALA A 90 7.84 -18.76 -0.74
N ARG A 91 8.18 -18.70 -2.05
CA ARG A 91 9.39 -18.02 -2.53
C ARG A 91 9.42 -16.55 -2.14
N ALA A 92 8.35 -15.81 -2.41
CA ALA A 92 8.26 -14.39 -2.07
C ALA A 92 8.42 -14.14 -0.56
N VAL A 93 7.91 -15.02 0.28
CA VAL A 93 8.05 -14.94 1.74
C VAL A 93 9.49 -15.21 2.19
N GLU A 94 10.15 -16.20 1.59
CA GLU A 94 11.55 -16.54 1.87
C GLU A 94 12.48 -15.37 1.53
N ASP A 95 12.31 -14.78 0.35
CA ASP A 95 13.17 -13.72 -0.14
C ASP A 95 12.95 -12.40 0.59
N GLU A 96 11.69 -11.98 0.74
CA GLU A 96 11.37 -10.64 1.26
C GLU A 96 11.19 -10.59 2.77
N ARG A 97 10.96 -11.73 3.42
CA ARG A 97 10.73 -11.85 4.88
C ARG A 97 9.77 -10.76 5.39
N PRO A 98 8.52 -10.73 4.87
CA PRO A 98 7.56 -9.70 5.21
C PRO A 98 7.18 -9.75 6.69
N SER A 99 6.70 -8.60 7.21
CA SER A 99 6.08 -8.61 8.54
C SER A 99 4.79 -9.44 8.54
N GLN A 100 4.38 -9.96 9.71
CA GLN A 100 3.17 -10.78 9.83
C GLN A 100 1.93 -10.08 9.24
N SER A 101 1.75 -8.79 9.51
CA SER A 101 0.60 -8.04 8.95
C SER A 101 0.67 -7.88 7.43
N THR A 102 1.86 -7.82 6.85
CA THR A 102 2.06 -7.81 5.39
C THR A 102 1.73 -9.17 4.82
N LEU A 103 2.20 -10.24 5.46
CA LEU A 103 1.92 -11.62 5.07
C LEU A 103 0.42 -11.94 5.13
N ASP A 104 -0.28 -11.51 6.19
CA ASP A 104 -1.74 -11.68 6.30
C ASP A 104 -2.48 -11.00 5.13
N ASN A 105 -2.04 -9.80 4.71
CA ASN A 105 -2.59 -9.11 3.55
C ASN A 105 -2.29 -9.86 2.24
N TRP A 106 -1.05 -10.34 2.07
CA TRP A 106 -0.66 -11.11 0.89
C TRP A 106 -1.46 -12.41 0.78
N ASN A 107 -1.65 -13.13 1.88
CA ASN A 107 -2.44 -14.35 1.91
C ASN A 107 -3.88 -14.10 1.50
N ASN A 108 -4.51 -13.03 2.01
CA ASN A 108 -5.85 -12.64 1.61
C ASN A 108 -5.95 -12.27 0.12
N ASP A 109 -4.92 -11.65 -0.44
CA ASP A 109 -4.87 -11.32 -1.86
C ASP A 109 -4.59 -12.55 -2.71
N ALA A 110 -3.71 -13.44 -2.27
CA ALA A 110 -3.41 -14.71 -2.93
C ALA A 110 -4.65 -15.61 -3.05
N LEU A 111 -5.50 -15.66 -2.01
CA LEU A 111 -6.77 -16.40 -2.08
C LEU A 111 -7.66 -15.91 -3.23
N ARG A 112 -7.79 -14.59 -3.41
CA ARG A 112 -8.59 -14.01 -4.51
C ARG A 112 -7.94 -14.26 -5.87
N VAL A 113 -6.60 -14.24 -5.94
CA VAL A 113 -5.86 -14.58 -7.16
C VAL A 113 -6.12 -16.04 -7.54
N LYS A 114 -6.03 -16.97 -6.58
CA LYS A 114 -6.34 -18.39 -6.80
C LYS A 114 -7.78 -18.57 -7.31
N GLU A 115 -8.74 -17.92 -6.68
CA GLU A 115 -10.15 -17.98 -7.10
C GLU A 115 -10.37 -17.45 -8.53
N PHE A 116 -9.64 -16.41 -8.93
CA PHE A 116 -9.81 -15.82 -10.26
C PHE A 116 -9.13 -16.62 -11.38
N PHE A 117 -7.91 -17.10 -11.14
CA PHE A 117 -7.07 -17.76 -12.14
C PHE A 117 -7.15 -19.29 -12.10
N THR A 118 -8.33 -19.84 -11.71
CA THR A 118 -8.54 -21.31 -11.58
C THR A 118 -8.48 -22.08 -12.89
N SER A 119 -8.71 -21.43 -14.04
CA SER A 119 -8.76 -22.05 -15.36
C SER A 119 -7.79 -21.45 -16.37
N ILE A 120 -7.02 -20.44 -15.98
CA ILE A 120 -6.13 -19.72 -16.89
C ILE A 120 -4.68 -20.15 -16.60
N PRO A 121 -4.01 -20.79 -17.57
CA PRO A 121 -2.58 -21.11 -17.45
C PRO A 121 -1.73 -19.87 -17.24
N ALA A 122 -0.62 -19.99 -16.52
CA ALA A 122 0.27 -18.88 -16.22
C ALA A 122 0.76 -18.17 -17.50
N CYS A 123 1.13 -18.93 -18.51
CA CYS A 123 1.63 -18.44 -19.80
C CYS A 123 0.57 -17.71 -20.64
N ASP A 124 -0.74 -17.89 -20.35
CA ASP A 124 -1.85 -17.29 -21.09
C ASP A 124 -2.40 -16.04 -20.39
N ILE A 125 -1.82 -15.64 -19.26
CA ILE A 125 -2.25 -14.44 -18.56
C ILE A 125 -1.78 -13.20 -19.30
N GLU A 126 -2.74 -12.42 -19.78
CA GLU A 126 -2.56 -11.15 -20.48
C GLU A 126 -3.03 -9.95 -19.64
N LEU A 127 -2.74 -8.74 -20.12
CA LEU A 127 -3.18 -7.49 -19.46
C LEU A 127 -4.71 -7.41 -19.30
N GLU A 128 -5.47 -8.00 -20.18
CA GLU A 128 -6.93 -8.07 -20.07
C GLU A 128 -7.37 -8.85 -18.83
N HIS A 129 -6.71 -9.94 -18.48
CA HIS A 129 -6.99 -10.72 -17.28
C HIS A 129 -6.67 -9.93 -16.00
N VAL A 130 -5.59 -9.13 -16.01
CA VAL A 130 -5.28 -8.19 -14.91
C VAL A 130 -6.40 -7.15 -14.76
N ASN A 131 -6.90 -6.61 -15.87
CA ASN A 131 -8.01 -5.66 -15.86
C ASN A 131 -9.30 -6.30 -15.35
N ALA A 132 -9.62 -7.50 -15.80
CA ALA A 132 -10.80 -8.25 -15.38
C ALA A 132 -10.76 -8.59 -13.87
N TYR A 133 -9.60 -9.01 -13.35
CA TYR A 133 -9.40 -9.23 -11.92
C TYR A 133 -9.66 -7.97 -11.09
N ILE A 134 -9.05 -6.84 -11.47
CA ILE A 134 -9.23 -5.57 -10.75
C ILE A 134 -10.70 -5.11 -10.83
N ASN A 135 -11.35 -5.28 -11.96
CA ASN A 135 -12.76 -4.93 -12.12
C ASN A 135 -13.68 -5.84 -11.30
N LYS A 136 -13.42 -7.14 -11.26
CA LYS A 136 -14.24 -8.11 -10.50
C LYS A 136 -14.21 -7.81 -8.99
N TYR A 137 -13.01 -7.65 -8.43
CA TYR A 137 -12.86 -7.59 -6.96
C TYR A 137 -12.70 -6.18 -6.39
N HIS A 138 -12.35 -5.18 -7.20
CA HIS A 138 -11.91 -3.87 -6.72
C HIS A 138 -12.47 -2.69 -7.51
N ALA A 139 -13.54 -2.86 -8.32
CA ALA A 139 -14.11 -1.77 -9.14
C ALA A 139 -14.48 -0.53 -8.30
N GLY A 140 -15.14 -0.72 -7.16
CA GLY A 140 -15.57 0.36 -6.26
C GLY A 140 -14.52 0.81 -5.24
N ALA A 141 -13.32 0.21 -5.26
CA ALA A 141 -12.28 0.57 -4.30
C ALA A 141 -11.55 1.86 -4.70
N SER A 142 -11.00 2.58 -3.70
CA SER A 142 -10.19 3.78 -3.95
C SER A 142 -8.97 3.49 -4.83
N ALA A 143 -8.48 4.52 -5.54
CA ALA A 143 -7.28 4.41 -6.38
C ALA A 143 -6.08 3.82 -5.63
N ASN A 144 -5.89 4.19 -4.36
CA ASN A 144 -4.82 3.65 -3.50
C ASN A 144 -4.97 2.14 -3.27
N VAL A 145 -6.18 1.65 -3.04
CA VAL A 145 -6.45 0.22 -2.85
C VAL A 145 -6.19 -0.52 -4.15
N GLN A 146 -6.74 -0.05 -5.27
CA GLN A 146 -6.53 -0.68 -6.58
C GLN A 146 -5.04 -0.72 -6.96
N ASN A 147 -4.30 0.38 -6.76
CA ASN A 147 -2.87 0.43 -7.04
C ASN A 147 -2.08 -0.59 -6.19
N ARG A 148 -2.43 -0.78 -4.91
CA ARG A 148 -1.82 -1.82 -4.08
C ARG A 148 -2.08 -3.23 -4.62
N LYS A 149 -3.30 -3.50 -5.12
CA LYS A 149 -3.62 -4.81 -5.72
C LYS A 149 -2.86 -5.04 -7.03
N VAL A 150 -2.74 -4.01 -7.86
CA VAL A 150 -1.88 -4.07 -9.07
C VAL A 150 -0.42 -4.30 -8.67
N SER A 151 0.09 -3.65 -7.62
CA SER A 151 1.45 -3.88 -7.12
C SER A 151 1.66 -5.30 -6.60
N PHE A 152 0.65 -5.88 -5.95
CA PHE A 152 0.69 -7.28 -5.54
C PHE A 152 0.72 -8.24 -6.73
N LEU A 153 -0.11 -8.02 -7.76
CA LEU A 153 -0.07 -8.82 -9.00
C LEU A 153 1.28 -8.69 -9.70
N LYS A 154 1.84 -7.45 -9.79
CA LYS A 154 3.18 -7.25 -10.36
C LYS A 154 4.23 -8.09 -9.65
N LYS A 155 4.18 -8.11 -8.32
CA LYS A 155 5.08 -8.93 -7.50
C LYS A 155 4.90 -10.41 -7.80
N LEU A 156 3.68 -10.91 -7.70
CA LEU A 156 3.37 -12.32 -7.88
C LEU A 156 3.79 -12.83 -9.27
N PHE A 157 3.49 -12.05 -10.30
CA PHE A 157 3.88 -12.41 -11.68
C PHE A 157 5.38 -12.24 -11.93
N SER A 158 6.09 -11.37 -11.22
CA SER A 158 7.56 -11.32 -11.31
C SER A 158 8.19 -12.61 -10.80
N TYR A 159 7.72 -13.15 -9.69
CA TYR A 159 8.15 -14.47 -9.22
C TYR A 159 7.73 -15.60 -10.18
N ALA A 160 6.57 -15.48 -10.83
CA ALA A 160 6.16 -16.44 -11.85
C ALA A 160 7.07 -16.43 -13.09
N VAL A 161 7.60 -15.25 -13.47
CA VAL A 161 8.62 -15.14 -14.53
C VAL A 161 9.94 -15.77 -14.09
N ASP A 162 10.38 -15.51 -12.86
CA ASP A 162 11.60 -16.12 -12.30
C ASP A 162 11.52 -17.66 -12.26
N GLU A 163 10.34 -18.21 -11.99
CA GLU A 163 10.07 -19.66 -12.01
C GLU A 163 9.78 -20.19 -13.43
N SER A 164 9.98 -19.38 -14.47
CA SER A 164 9.75 -19.73 -15.89
C SER A 164 8.32 -20.18 -16.21
N LEU A 165 7.34 -19.77 -15.41
CA LEU A 165 5.91 -20.02 -15.63
C LEU A 165 5.28 -19.03 -16.61
N MET A 166 5.90 -17.86 -16.78
CA MET A 166 5.49 -16.76 -17.65
C MET A 166 6.70 -16.22 -18.40
N LEU A 167 6.52 -15.75 -19.64
CA LEU A 167 7.58 -15.10 -20.42
C LEU A 167 7.82 -13.66 -19.98
N ASP A 168 6.74 -12.92 -19.71
CA ASP A 168 6.78 -11.55 -19.21
C ASP A 168 5.69 -11.34 -18.16
N ASN A 169 5.80 -10.21 -17.45
CA ASN A 169 4.84 -9.84 -16.41
C ASN A 169 3.78 -8.87 -16.96
N PRO A 170 2.57 -9.32 -17.34
CA PRO A 170 1.55 -8.48 -17.95
C PRO A 170 1.05 -7.36 -17.02
N ALA A 171 1.16 -7.54 -15.70
CA ALA A 171 0.75 -6.52 -14.75
C ALA A 171 1.64 -5.27 -14.79
N THR A 172 2.88 -5.35 -15.31
CA THR A 172 3.77 -4.18 -15.45
C THR A 172 3.21 -3.16 -16.43
N ARG A 173 2.49 -3.62 -17.46
CA ARG A 173 1.83 -2.78 -18.48
C ARG A 173 0.58 -2.07 -17.94
N LYS A 174 0.06 -2.49 -16.77
CA LYS A 174 -1.10 -1.84 -16.15
C LYS A 174 -0.74 -0.45 -15.63
N LYS A 175 -1.41 0.58 -16.18
CA LYS A 175 -1.27 1.96 -15.72
C LYS A 175 -1.86 2.11 -14.31
N MET A 176 -1.07 2.67 -13.41
CA MET A 176 -1.53 3.00 -12.05
C MET A 176 -2.50 4.20 -12.11
N ARG A 177 -3.54 4.15 -11.27
CA ARG A 177 -4.47 5.28 -11.14
C ARG A 177 -3.80 6.43 -10.38
N ARG A 178 -4.13 7.66 -10.75
CA ARG A 178 -3.74 8.82 -9.93
C ARG A 178 -4.36 8.67 -8.55
N THR A 179 -3.52 8.75 -7.53
CA THR A 179 -3.98 8.67 -6.14
C THR A 179 -4.75 9.94 -5.79
N GLU A 180 -5.89 9.77 -5.13
CA GLU A 180 -6.65 10.89 -4.58
C GLU A 180 -5.88 11.50 -3.40
N GLU A 181 -6.03 12.77 -3.20
CA GLU A 181 -5.53 13.44 -2.00
C GLU A 181 -6.20 12.86 -0.75
N LYS A 182 -5.49 12.94 0.38
CA LYS A 182 -6.00 12.44 1.65
C LYS A 182 -7.24 13.25 2.05
N LYS A 183 -8.42 12.64 1.99
CA LYS A 183 -9.69 13.30 2.35
C LYS A 183 -9.76 13.67 3.84
N ARG A 184 -9.09 12.89 4.68
CA ARG A 184 -9.13 13.05 6.13
C ARG A 184 -8.59 14.39 6.58
N GLN A 185 -9.42 15.14 7.29
CA GLN A 185 -9.08 16.45 7.85
C GLN A 185 -8.08 16.32 9.00
N ARG A 186 -7.29 17.37 9.21
CA ARG A 186 -6.40 17.47 10.37
C ARG A 186 -7.20 17.71 11.64
N LEU A 187 -6.70 17.17 12.75
CA LEU A 187 -7.24 17.47 14.08
C LEU A 187 -6.75 18.84 14.52
N SER A 188 -7.66 19.77 14.82
CA SER A 188 -7.30 21.06 15.43
C SER A 188 -6.97 20.92 16.91
N LEU A 189 -6.18 21.83 17.45
CA LEU A 189 -5.87 21.87 18.88
C LEU A 189 -7.16 22.06 19.71
N GLU A 190 -8.10 22.87 19.24
CA GLU A 190 -9.39 23.10 19.90
C GLU A 190 -10.19 21.79 20.03
N HIS A 191 -10.35 21.05 18.91
CA HIS A 191 -11.03 19.74 18.94
C HIS A 191 -10.29 18.73 19.81
N PHE A 192 -8.95 18.70 19.74
CA PHE A 192 -8.14 17.85 20.62
C PHE A 192 -8.44 18.14 22.10
N MET A 193 -8.43 19.41 22.50
CA MET A 193 -8.69 19.83 23.89
C MET A 193 -10.12 19.52 24.34
N ALA A 194 -11.11 19.67 23.45
CA ALA A 194 -12.51 19.32 23.73
C ALA A 194 -12.66 17.81 23.98
N ILE A 195 -12.10 16.98 23.11
CA ILE A 195 -12.12 15.51 23.26
C ILE A 195 -11.37 15.09 24.53
N ARG A 196 -10.17 15.66 24.75
CA ARG A 196 -9.34 15.39 25.93
C ARG A 196 -10.07 15.66 27.25
N ARG A 197 -10.77 16.77 27.34
CA ARG A 197 -11.56 17.15 28.56
C ARG A 197 -12.66 16.14 28.87
N ALA A 198 -13.32 15.63 27.85
CA ALA A 198 -14.41 14.66 28.00
C ALA A 198 -13.93 13.20 28.06
N ALA A 199 -12.64 12.94 27.81
CA ALA A 199 -12.09 11.60 27.76
C ALA A 199 -11.97 10.96 29.14
N ALA A 200 -12.24 9.63 29.20
CA ALA A 200 -11.91 8.81 30.36
C ALA A 200 -10.40 8.89 30.66
N PRO A 201 -9.97 8.75 31.94
CA PRO A 201 -8.58 8.93 32.35
C PRO A 201 -7.56 8.20 31.45
N TRP A 202 -7.74 6.92 31.21
CA TRP A 202 -6.85 6.10 30.37
C TRP A 202 -6.75 6.58 28.91
N LEU A 203 -7.88 7.10 28.35
CA LEU A 203 -7.88 7.65 26.98
C LEU A 203 -7.20 9.01 26.94
N ARG A 204 -7.42 9.85 27.96
CA ARG A 204 -6.74 11.13 28.14
C ARG A 204 -5.24 10.93 28.21
N THR A 205 -4.76 10.03 29.08
CA THR A 205 -3.34 9.66 29.17
C THR A 205 -2.77 9.23 27.83
N ALA A 206 -3.48 8.37 27.08
CA ALA A 206 -3.04 7.94 25.75
C ALA A 206 -2.95 9.11 24.76
N MET A 207 -3.91 10.03 24.76
CA MET A 207 -3.92 11.22 23.92
C MET A 207 -2.73 12.14 24.26
N ASP A 208 -2.49 12.39 25.53
CA ASP A 208 -1.40 13.24 26.01
C ASP A 208 -0.04 12.62 25.68
N LEU A 209 0.13 11.31 25.86
CA LEU A 209 1.35 10.61 25.47
C LEU A 209 1.62 10.70 23.96
N VAL A 210 0.59 10.58 23.10
CA VAL A 210 0.77 10.78 21.65
C VAL A 210 1.19 12.22 21.35
N LEU A 211 0.59 13.19 22.02
CA LEU A 211 0.91 14.59 21.81
C LEU A 211 2.37 14.90 22.21
N GLN A 212 2.85 14.36 23.31
CA GLN A 212 4.22 14.58 23.79
C GLN A 212 5.27 13.75 23.04
N THR A 213 4.93 12.54 22.64
CA THR A 213 5.91 11.61 22.08
C THR A 213 5.86 11.50 20.56
N THR A 214 4.79 11.96 19.92
CA THR A 214 4.48 11.77 18.49
C THR A 214 4.35 10.29 18.05
N HIS A 215 4.34 9.34 19.00
CA HIS A 215 4.28 7.92 18.68
C HIS A 215 2.87 7.43 18.34
N ALA A 216 2.76 6.29 17.65
CA ALA A 216 1.47 5.74 17.27
C ALA A 216 0.82 4.96 18.43
N ARG A 217 -0.46 4.67 18.28
CA ARG A 217 -1.28 3.96 19.30
C ARG A 217 -0.66 2.64 19.80
N LEU A 218 0.07 1.93 18.93
CA LEU A 218 0.71 0.66 19.28
C LEU A 218 1.81 0.86 20.30
N GLU A 219 2.71 1.80 20.04
CA GLU A 219 3.82 2.12 20.93
C GLU A 219 3.30 2.68 22.25
N VAL A 220 2.37 3.65 22.19
CA VAL A 220 1.80 4.30 23.37
C VAL A 220 1.08 3.30 24.29
N SER A 221 0.34 2.33 23.73
CA SER A 221 -0.33 1.28 24.52
C SER A 221 0.64 0.33 25.22
N ARG A 222 1.94 0.35 24.85
CA ARG A 222 2.99 -0.53 25.38
C ARG A 222 3.94 0.17 26.34
N ILE A 223 3.79 1.47 26.57
CA ILE A 223 4.65 2.21 27.51
C ILE A 223 4.43 1.67 28.92
N ARG A 224 5.53 1.18 29.52
CA ARG A 224 5.57 0.70 30.90
C ARG A 224 6.02 1.81 31.85
N TYR A 225 5.51 1.81 33.07
CA TYR A 225 5.92 2.74 34.11
C TYR A 225 7.41 2.65 34.42
N SER A 226 7.97 1.47 34.35
CA SER A 226 9.40 1.23 34.56
C SER A 226 9.87 0.03 33.76
N ILE A 227 11.09 0.12 33.22
CA ILE A 227 11.85 -0.96 32.65
C ILE A 227 13.25 -0.93 33.23
N ARG A 228 13.89 -2.10 33.33
CA ARG A 228 15.27 -2.19 33.89
C ARG A 228 16.28 -1.60 32.90
N GLU A 229 16.14 -1.94 31.64
CA GLU A 229 17.04 -1.54 30.55
C GLU A 229 16.27 -1.44 29.22
N PRO A 230 16.73 -0.60 28.25
CA PRO A 230 16.16 -0.56 26.92
C PRO A 230 16.34 -1.90 26.19
N LYS A 231 15.22 -2.40 25.58
CA LYS A 231 15.22 -3.63 24.76
C LYS A 231 14.34 -3.47 23.54
N ASN A 232 14.72 -4.17 22.47
CA ASN A 232 13.89 -4.23 21.27
C ASN A 232 12.50 -4.77 21.58
N GLY A 233 11.46 -4.11 21.06
CA GLY A 233 10.06 -4.47 21.26
C GLY A 233 9.46 -3.97 22.59
N ILE A 234 10.25 -3.41 23.50
CA ILE A 234 9.80 -2.88 24.79
C ILE A 234 9.77 -1.35 24.74
N CYS A 235 8.68 -0.77 25.27
CA CYS A 235 8.55 0.66 25.51
C CYS A 235 8.39 0.89 27.01
N GLY A 236 9.08 1.87 27.58
CA GLY A 236 8.95 2.18 29.00
C GLY A 236 10.00 3.15 29.53
N CYS A 237 9.84 3.53 30.79
CA CYS A 237 10.66 4.53 31.46
C CYS A 237 11.82 3.89 32.23
N VAL A 238 13.00 4.46 32.12
CA VAL A 238 14.12 4.28 33.03
C VAL A 238 14.24 5.57 33.85
N TRP A 239 14.05 5.48 35.14
CA TRP A 239 14.04 6.62 36.05
C TRP A 239 15.43 6.87 36.62
N LEU A 240 15.77 8.15 36.79
CA LEU A 240 16.93 8.57 37.57
C LEU A 240 16.62 8.46 39.06
N GLU A 241 17.65 8.19 39.87
CA GLU A 241 17.52 8.21 41.33
C GLU A 241 17.23 9.61 41.86
N GLN A 242 17.84 10.60 41.24
CA GLN A 242 17.58 12.01 41.50
C GLN A 242 17.41 12.77 40.16
N PRO A 243 16.50 13.75 40.07
CA PRO A 243 16.35 14.56 38.88
C PRO A 243 17.62 15.37 38.59
N GLU A 244 17.99 15.46 37.31
CA GLU A 244 19.10 16.26 36.80
C GLU A 244 18.56 17.26 35.78
N ASP A 245 18.81 18.56 35.98
CA ASP A 245 18.38 19.66 35.09
C ASP A 245 16.90 19.59 34.67
N GLY A 246 16.01 19.19 35.56
CA GLY A 246 14.58 19.06 35.29
C GLY A 246 14.20 17.78 34.50
N ILE A 247 15.13 16.86 34.34
CA ILE A 247 14.92 15.55 33.73
C ILE A 247 14.84 14.48 34.81
N TYR A 248 13.78 13.70 34.82
CA TYR A 248 13.46 12.68 35.81
C TYR A 248 13.85 11.26 35.37
N GLY A 249 14.19 11.09 34.08
CA GLY A 249 14.51 9.81 33.48
C GLY A 249 14.43 9.85 31.96
N THR A 250 14.38 8.70 31.34
CA THR A 250 14.29 8.58 29.89
C THR A 250 13.19 7.57 29.51
N LEU A 251 12.29 7.99 28.62
CA LEU A 251 11.32 7.12 28.00
C LEU A 251 11.91 6.52 26.72
N TYR A 252 12.09 5.22 26.72
CA TYR A 252 12.58 4.46 25.57
C TYR A 252 11.39 3.90 24.78
N ILE A 253 11.40 4.09 23.48
CA ILE A 253 10.38 3.59 22.57
C ILE A 253 11.05 2.92 21.38
N HIS A 254 10.72 1.64 21.15
CA HIS A 254 11.12 0.92 19.94
C HIS A 254 9.92 0.81 18.98
N ARG A 255 9.98 1.54 17.87
CA ARG A 255 8.88 1.62 16.91
C ARG A 255 8.79 0.38 16.04
N GLN A 256 7.72 -0.39 16.22
CA GLN A 256 7.53 -1.70 15.59
C GLN A 256 7.43 -1.64 14.05
N LYS A 257 6.78 -0.63 13.49
CA LYS A 257 6.58 -0.51 12.03
C LYS A 257 7.89 -0.44 11.24
N VAL A 258 8.94 0.09 11.85
CA VAL A 258 10.26 0.29 11.24
C VAL A 258 11.38 -0.33 12.07
N GLN A 259 11.09 -1.40 12.79
CA GLN A 259 11.96 -2.03 13.81
C GLN A 259 13.35 -2.42 13.32
N LYS A 260 13.53 -2.61 12.01
CA LYS A 260 14.84 -2.95 11.41
C LYS A 260 15.72 -1.72 11.15
N LYS A 261 15.20 -0.49 11.34
CA LYS A 261 15.94 0.76 11.09
C LYS A 261 16.45 1.33 12.42
N GLU A 262 17.63 1.91 12.43
CA GLU A 262 18.20 2.60 13.61
C GLU A 262 17.25 3.68 14.14
N ALA A 263 16.67 4.49 13.26
CA ALA A 263 15.68 5.51 13.63
C ALA A 263 14.44 4.98 14.38
N SER A 264 14.27 3.65 14.49
CA SER A 264 13.16 3.06 15.27
C SER A 264 13.36 3.15 16.78
N HIS A 265 14.60 3.36 17.24
CA HIS A 265 14.98 3.43 18.65
C HIS A 265 14.96 4.91 19.07
N VAL A 266 13.96 5.30 19.83
CA VAL A 266 13.79 6.68 20.29
C VAL A 266 13.91 6.74 21.79
N ALA A 267 14.77 7.64 22.27
CA ALA A 267 14.94 7.98 23.67
C ALA A 267 14.45 9.41 23.90
N ILE A 268 13.46 9.58 24.75
CA ILE A 268 12.84 10.88 25.04
C ILE A 268 13.11 11.22 26.51
N PRO A 269 13.82 12.31 26.82
CA PRO A 269 13.96 12.78 28.20
C PRO A 269 12.58 13.06 28.83
N ILE A 270 12.40 12.60 30.06
CA ILE A 270 11.17 12.79 30.83
C ILE A 270 11.32 14.10 31.61
N GLY A 271 10.87 15.19 31.03
CA GLY A 271 10.71 16.47 31.72
C GLY A 271 9.37 16.56 32.47
N ASP A 272 9.10 17.73 33.06
CA ASP A 272 7.94 17.97 33.93
C ASP A 272 6.60 17.54 33.35
N GLU A 273 6.31 17.90 32.10
CA GLU A 273 5.01 17.60 31.50
C GLU A 273 4.82 16.10 31.24
N LEU A 274 5.84 15.41 30.73
CA LEU A 274 5.76 13.98 30.50
C LEU A 274 5.70 13.21 31.82
N LYS A 275 6.44 13.66 32.84
CA LYS A 275 6.36 13.11 34.20
C LYS A 275 4.95 13.29 34.78
N ARG A 276 4.39 14.49 34.70
CA ARG A 276 3.02 14.80 35.16
C ARG A 276 2.00 13.85 34.53
N ILE A 277 2.05 13.63 33.20
CA ILE A 277 1.15 12.72 32.49
C ILE A 277 1.28 11.30 33.02
N ILE A 278 2.51 10.83 33.24
CA ILE A 278 2.78 9.48 33.77
C ILE A 278 2.30 9.34 35.20
N ASP A 279 2.53 10.33 36.04
CA ASP A 279 2.12 10.29 37.46
C ASP A 279 0.59 10.37 37.60
N GLU A 280 -0.08 11.27 36.87
CA GLU A 280 -1.55 11.40 36.85
C GLU A 280 -2.25 10.15 36.32
N SER A 281 -1.54 9.30 35.57
CA SER A 281 -2.11 8.04 35.08
C SER A 281 -2.18 6.95 36.13
N ARG A 282 -1.46 7.11 37.27
CA ARG A 282 -1.49 6.16 38.39
C ARG A 282 -2.82 6.22 39.11
N ASP A 283 -3.42 5.08 39.25
CA ASP A 283 -4.67 4.88 39.96
C ASP A 283 -4.61 3.62 40.84
N ASN A 284 -5.73 3.12 41.32
CA ASN A 284 -5.81 1.91 42.15
C ASN A 284 -5.72 0.61 41.35
N VAL A 285 -5.45 0.65 40.04
CA VAL A 285 -5.30 -0.53 39.20
C VAL A 285 -3.84 -0.97 39.14
N ALA A 286 -3.54 -2.16 39.62
CA ALA A 286 -2.23 -2.73 39.48
C ALA A 286 -1.92 -3.05 38.01
N SER A 287 -1.16 -2.20 37.35
CA SER A 287 -0.77 -2.33 35.95
C SER A 287 0.69 -1.96 35.73
N PRO A 288 1.44 -2.70 34.92
CA PRO A 288 2.77 -2.29 34.49
C PRO A 288 2.74 -1.20 33.39
N PHE A 289 1.58 -0.93 32.80
CA PHE A 289 1.43 -0.01 31.66
C PHE A 289 0.89 1.34 32.10
N VAL A 290 1.42 2.42 31.49
CA VAL A 290 0.95 3.79 31.72
C VAL A 290 -0.47 3.97 31.19
N VAL A 291 -0.75 3.43 30.01
CA VAL A 291 -2.11 3.41 29.45
C VAL A 291 -2.79 2.10 29.80
N HIS A 292 -3.64 2.13 30.84
CA HIS A 292 -4.27 0.93 31.36
C HIS A 292 -5.71 1.17 31.81
N ARG A 293 -6.48 0.10 31.88
CA ARG A 293 -7.86 0.08 32.40
C ARG A 293 -8.24 -1.34 32.82
N ILE A 294 -9.22 -1.48 33.69
CA ILE A 294 -9.91 -2.76 33.90
C ILE A 294 -10.95 -2.92 32.78
N PRO A 295 -10.88 -4.00 31.98
CA PRO A 295 -11.88 -4.23 30.95
C PRO A 295 -13.22 -4.63 31.59
N GLU A 296 -14.33 -4.05 31.10
CA GLU A 296 -15.69 -4.34 31.59
C GLU A 296 -16.16 -5.76 31.27
N ARG A 297 -15.61 -6.36 30.22
CA ARG A 297 -15.92 -7.72 29.79
C ARG A 297 -14.63 -8.49 29.53
N GLN A 298 -14.63 -9.78 29.86
CA GLN A 298 -13.57 -10.66 29.42
C GLN A 298 -13.71 -10.92 27.91
N VAL A 299 -12.86 -10.28 27.11
CA VAL A 299 -12.78 -10.48 25.66
C VAL A 299 -11.50 -11.23 25.33
N LYS A 300 -11.56 -12.10 24.33
CA LYS A 300 -10.34 -12.75 23.79
C LYS A 300 -9.29 -11.68 23.51
N ARG A 301 -8.11 -11.81 24.13
CA ARG A 301 -7.05 -10.82 24.02
C ARG A 301 -6.56 -10.74 22.57
N SER A 302 -6.36 -9.52 22.08
CA SER A 302 -5.60 -9.29 20.85
C SER A 302 -4.19 -9.81 21.02
N LYS A 303 -3.58 -10.33 19.95
CA LYS A 303 -2.16 -10.73 19.93
C LYS A 303 -1.20 -9.59 20.32
N GLU A 304 -1.66 -8.35 20.27
CA GLU A 304 -0.90 -7.14 20.60
C GLU A 304 -0.91 -6.79 22.11
N VAL A 305 -1.72 -7.49 22.90
CA VAL A 305 -1.95 -7.23 24.33
C VAL A 305 -1.32 -8.33 25.17
N SER A 306 -0.38 -7.96 26.03
CA SER A 306 0.38 -8.87 26.88
C SER A 306 -0.11 -8.94 28.33
N HIS A 307 -1.01 -8.03 28.75
CA HIS A 307 -1.50 -7.93 30.13
C HIS A 307 -3.01 -7.62 30.17
N PRO A 308 -3.77 -8.11 31.16
CA PRO A 308 -5.22 -7.88 31.27
C PRO A 308 -5.63 -6.40 31.28
N THR A 309 -4.84 -5.56 31.91
CA THR A 309 -5.12 -4.13 32.06
C THR A 309 -4.62 -3.27 30.89
N GLN A 310 -3.78 -3.84 30.02
CA GLN A 310 -3.26 -3.11 28.85
C GLN A 310 -4.39 -2.78 27.87
N VAL A 311 -4.46 -1.54 27.44
CA VAL A 311 -5.46 -1.10 26.44
C VAL A 311 -5.03 -1.54 25.04
N ALA A 312 -5.91 -2.25 24.34
CA ALA A 312 -5.65 -2.66 22.97
C ALA A 312 -5.53 -1.43 22.05
N PRO A 313 -4.54 -1.39 21.12
CA PRO A 313 -4.33 -0.24 20.23
C PRO A 313 -5.58 0.15 19.41
N ASP A 314 -6.32 -0.84 18.91
CA ASP A 314 -7.56 -0.59 18.18
C ASP A 314 -8.67 0.00 19.04
N TYR A 315 -8.69 -0.34 20.32
CA TYR A 315 -9.67 0.22 21.25
C TYR A 315 -9.43 1.71 21.50
N LEU A 316 -8.16 2.16 21.55
CA LEU A 316 -7.83 3.59 21.61
C LEU A 316 -8.45 4.36 20.44
N SER A 317 -8.29 3.85 19.21
CA SER A 317 -8.84 4.52 18.03
C SER A 317 -10.35 4.52 18.00
N ARG A 318 -10.99 3.41 18.38
CA ARG A 318 -12.47 3.32 18.42
C ARG A 318 -13.07 4.24 19.48
N SER A 319 -12.47 4.25 20.68
CA SER A 319 -12.97 5.09 21.78
C SER A 319 -12.79 6.58 21.49
N PHE A 320 -11.67 6.97 20.88
CA PHE A 320 -11.47 8.34 20.43
C PHE A 320 -12.52 8.77 19.39
N SER A 321 -12.76 7.92 18.37
CA SER A 321 -13.73 8.22 17.32
C SER A 321 -15.16 8.29 17.87
N ALA A 322 -15.55 7.36 18.76
CA ALA A 322 -16.86 7.37 19.39
C ALA A 322 -17.07 8.62 20.25
N LEU A 323 -16.05 9.06 21.01
CA LEU A 323 -16.13 10.26 21.82
C LEU A 323 -16.18 11.54 20.97
N ARG A 324 -15.35 11.65 19.91
CA ARG A 324 -15.40 12.74 18.93
C ARG A 324 -16.80 12.90 18.34
N ASP A 325 -17.41 11.77 17.92
CA ASP A 325 -18.73 11.76 17.30
C ASP A 325 -19.82 12.09 18.32
N LYS A 326 -19.70 11.57 19.56
CA LYS A 326 -20.63 11.94 20.67
C LYS A 326 -20.63 13.43 21.00
N LEU A 327 -19.48 14.10 20.83
CA LEU A 327 -19.34 15.54 21.07
C LEU A 327 -19.81 16.41 19.88
N GLY A 328 -20.17 15.81 18.74
CA GLY A 328 -20.65 16.54 17.56
C GLY A 328 -19.61 17.42 16.87
N LEU A 329 -18.31 17.26 17.21
CA LEU A 329 -17.25 18.20 16.77
C LEU A 329 -17.00 18.18 15.25
N CYS A 330 -17.36 17.09 14.58
CA CYS A 330 -17.09 16.88 13.16
C CYS A 330 -18.33 16.44 12.36
N ASP A 331 -19.53 16.78 12.81
CA ASP A 331 -20.79 16.31 12.20
C ASP A 331 -21.00 16.79 10.76
N LYS A 332 -20.39 17.93 10.39
CA LYS A 332 -20.41 18.47 9.03
C LYS A 332 -19.51 17.71 8.05
N LEU A 333 -18.62 16.84 8.54
CA LEU A 333 -17.69 16.05 7.74
C LEU A 333 -18.23 14.64 7.50
N ALA A 334 -17.98 14.09 6.30
CA ALA A 334 -18.20 12.69 6.01
C ALA A 334 -17.36 11.80 6.94
N ILE A 335 -17.80 10.58 7.21
CA ILE A 335 -17.16 9.68 8.20
C ILE A 335 -15.67 9.43 7.86
N ASP A 336 -15.35 9.30 6.57
CA ASP A 336 -13.99 9.08 6.05
C ASP A 336 -13.11 10.35 6.09
N GLU A 337 -13.71 11.52 6.27
CA GLU A 337 -13.02 12.81 6.40
C GLU A 337 -12.71 13.18 7.85
N ARG A 338 -13.41 12.59 8.81
CA ARG A 338 -13.28 12.94 10.24
C ARG A 338 -11.89 12.56 10.79
N PRO A 339 -11.24 13.44 11.59
CA PRO A 339 -9.96 13.15 12.23
C PRO A 339 -10.05 11.90 13.11
N THR A 340 -9.04 11.05 13.07
CA THR A 340 -8.93 9.87 13.95
C THR A 340 -7.85 10.07 15.00
N PHE A 341 -7.74 9.13 15.95
CA PHE A 341 -6.66 9.11 16.95
C PHE A 341 -5.27 9.29 16.35
N HIS A 342 -5.03 8.80 15.12
CA HIS A 342 -3.76 8.97 14.43
C HIS A 342 -3.44 10.43 14.07
N GLU A 343 -4.44 11.29 13.93
CA GLU A 343 -4.23 12.71 13.63
C GLU A 343 -3.64 13.49 14.81
N ILE A 344 -3.71 12.96 16.05
CA ILE A 344 -2.98 13.53 17.20
C ILE A 344 -1.47 13.58 16.93
N ARG A 345 -0.93 12.53 16.24
CA ARG A 345 0.48 12.50 15.84
C ARG A 345 0.83 13.62 14.84
N ALA A 346 -0.07 13.93 13.92
CA ALA A 346 0.13 15.04 12.99
C ALA A 346 0.04 16.39 13.69
N LEU A 347 -0.93 16.56 14.60
CA LEU A 347 -1.03 17.74 15.44
C LEU A 347 0.24 17.95 16.29
N ALA A 348 0.73 16.90 16.93
CA ALA A 348 1.96 16.94 17.72
C ALA A 348 3.17 17.37 16.88
N ALA A 349 3.37 16.76 15.70
CA ALA A 349 4.46 17.12 14.80
C ALA A 349 4.39 18.59 14.37
N HIS A 350 3.19 19.07 14.05
CA HIS A 350 2.96 20.48 13.70
C HIS A 350 3.26 21.43 14.87
N LEU A 351 2.86 21.10 16.09
CA LEU A 351 3.12 21.91 17.28
C LEU A 351 4.61 21.95 17.64
N PHE A 352 5.35 20.86 17.49
CA PHE A 352 6.80 20.86 17.67
C PHE A 352 7.51 21.69 16.59
N ASP A 353 7.11 21.54 15.33
CA ASP A 353 7.64 22.33 14.22
C ASP A 353 7.44 23.83 14.44
N LYS A 354 6.26 24.25 14.93
CA LYS A 354 5.98 25.64 15.34
C LYS A 354 6.87 26.16 16.46
N GLN A 355 7.34 25.30 17.34
CA GLN A 355 8.28 25.65 18.41
C GLN A 355 9.74 25.65 17.93
N GLY A 356 9.99 25.39 16.63
CA GLY A 356 11.33 25.26 16.09
C GLY A 356 12.03 23.95 16.46
N ILE A 357 11.30 22.95 16.96
CA ILE A 357 11.80 21.64 17.33
C ILE A 357 11.51 20.67 16.18
N ASP A 358 12.57 20.14 15.54
CA ASP A 358 12.40 19.16 14.48
C ASP A 358 11.73 17.86 15.02
N PRO A 359 10.52 17.52 14.54
CA PRO A 359 9.83 16.31 14.98
C PRO A 359 10.37 15.01 14.36
N GLN A 360 11.31 15.05 13.40
CA GLN A 360 11.75 13.89 12.62
C GLN A 360 12.28 12.76 13.52
N GLY A 361 13.24 13.05 14.36
CA GLY A 361 13.82 12.07 15.28
C GLY A 361 12.80 11.52 16.27
N ARG A 362 11.96 12.41 16.85
CA ARG A 362 10.88 12.03 17.76
C ARG A 362 9.83 11.13 17.09
N MET A 363 9.59 11.30 15.80
CA MET A 363 8.68 10.48 15.00
C MET A 363 9.30 9.15 14.53
N ALA A 364 10.56 8.89 14.82
CA ALA A 364 11.29 7.72 14.30
C ALA A 364 11.25 7.66 12.74
N HIS A 365 11.43 8.79 12.07
CA HIS A 365 11.50 8.85 10.61
C HIS A 365 12.95 8.91 10.17
N SER A 366 13.32 8.05 9.22
CA SER A 366 14.65 8.04 8.62
C SER A 366 14.85 9.10 7.53
N ASP A 367 13.78 9.80 7.12
CA ASP A 367 13.82 10.81 6.07
C ASP A 367 12.83 11.96 6.35
N ALA A 368 13.21 13.18 5.96
CA ALA A 368 12.40 14.39 6.14
C ALA A 368 11.10 14.38 5.33
N LYS A 369 11.07 13.67 4.17
CA LYS A 369 9.87 13.57 3.34
C LYS A 369 8.73 12.88 4.08
N SER A 370 9.04 11.85 4.87
CA SER A 370 8.05 11.18 5.72
C SER A 370 7.50 12.09 6.82
N THR A 371 8.33 13.00 7.37
CA THR A 371 7.91 13.97 8.40
C THR A 371 7.03 15.06 7.81
N LYS A 372 7.40 15.58 6.64
CA LYS A 372 6.68 16.64 5.95
C LYS A 372 5.19 16.32 5.72
N ILE A 373 4.82 15.07 5.51
CA ILE A 373 3.42 14.64 5.37
C ILE A 373 2.58 14.97 6.63
N TYR A 374 3.21 15.02 7.79
CA TYR A 374 2.53 15.29 9.07
C TYR A 374 2.50 16.76 9.43
N THR A 375 3.52 17.53 9.08
CA THR A 375 3.58 18.99 9.35
C THR A 375 2.79 19.82 8.33
N GLN A 376 2.45 19.25 7.17
CA GLN A 376 1.67 19.91 6.13
C GLN A 376 0.15 19.80 6.34
N ASN A 377 -0.59 20.70 5.66
CA ASN A 377 -2.06 20.75 5.64
C ASN A 377 -2.69 21.09 7.00
N HIS A 378 -1.98 21.80 7.87
CA HIS A 378 -2.56 22.52 9.00
C HIS A 378 -2.90 23.94 8.55
N ILE A 379 -4.12 24.39 8.86
CA ILE A 379 -4.57 25.73 8.51
C ILE A 379 -4.13 26.66 9.63
N ASP A 380 -3.14 27.51 9.36
CA ASP A 380 -2.68 28.58 10.23
C ASP A 380 -3.02 29.93 9.62
N TRP A 381 -3.74 30.74 10.35
CA TRP A 381 -4.00 32.12 9.96
C TRP A 381 -2.76 32.95 10.23
N VAL A 382 -2.18 33.53 9.18
CA VAL A 382 -1.06 34.47 9.30
C VAL A 382 -1.64 35.85 9.62
N VAL A 383 -1.32 36.36 10.79
CA VAL A 383 -1.66 37.73 11.14
C VAL A 383 -0.67 38.67 10.47
N VAL A 384 -1.18 39.48 9.54
CA VAL A 384 -0.36 40.47 8.84
C VAL A 384 -0.62 41.87 9.44
N PRO A 385 0.41 42.75 9.44
CA PRO A 385 0.23 44.10 9.90
C PRO A 385 -0.83 44.87 9.08
N HIS A 386 -1.57 45.74 9.74
CA HIS A 386 -2.46 46.64 9.04
C HIS A 386 -1.68 47.57 8.09
N GLY A 387 -2.10 47.62 6.83
CA GLY A 387 -1.52 48.48 5.81
C GLY A 387 -2.59 49.36 5.18
N LYS A 388 -2.27 50.64 4.88
CA LYS A 388 -3.11 51.56 4.13
C LYS A 388 -2.37 51.91 2.82
N ILE A 389 -2.95 51.54 1.69
CA ILE A 389 -2.48 51.96 0.39
C ILE A 389 -3.29 53.21 0.01
N MET A 390 -2.62 54.35 -0.14
CA MET A 390 -3.24 55.55 -0.70
C MET A 390 -2.93 55.57 -2.20
N ALA A 391 -3.98 55.44 -3.04
CA ALA A 391 -3.87 55.72 -4.46
C ALA A 391 -3.86 57.25 -4.63
N TYR A 392 -2.77 57.78 -5.14
CA TYR A 392 -2.64 59.19 -5.52
C TYR A 392 -3.14 59.38 -6.94
#